data_5845d482fee5890368fd1072ff5e2001
#
_entry.id   5845d482fee5890368fd1072ff5e2001
#
_cell.length_a   1.000
_cell.length_b   1.000
_cell.length_c   1.000
_cell.angle_alpha   90.00
_cell.angle_beta   90.00
_cell.angle_gamma   90.00
#
_symmetry.space_group_name_H-M   'P 1'
#
loop_
_entity.id
_entity.type
_entity.pdbx_description
1 polymer ?
#
loop_
_entity_poly.entity_id
_entity_poly.type
_entity_poly.pdbx_seq_one_letter_code
_entity_poly.pdbx_strand_id
1 'polypeptide(L)'
;MRVIVAERNPLVVSALREMLECDGRFELLSSVPSGKQFLELAANTRFDVAVIGWKLADMDGADVLAEVQNRKLDLRITVFSNDHDIGILKQCVRLGAQGYCFQFDDPSIIFETILAVAHGRICIPYIDINKVNDTPLSQLTVRERELLAVLSDGWTNLQIATRTGISENTVKYHLKNLYDKLDVRNRAMAVALYANEKRRGSKSPFG
;
A
#
# COMPACT_ATOMS: atom_id res chain seq x y z
N MET A 1 -24.50 3.12 14.08
CA MET A 1 -23.17 3.72 13.95
C MET A 1 -23.12 4.55 12.71
N ARG A 2 -22.64 5.78 12.83
CA ARG A 2 -22.59 6.73 11.71
C ARG A 2 -21.30 6.55 10.92
N VAL A 3 -21.44 6.30 9.62
CA VAL A 3 -20.35 5.99 8.69
C VAL A 3 -20.25 7.08 7.62
N ILE A 4 -19.03 7.47 7.28
CA ILE A 4 -18.73 8.26 6.08
C ILE A 4 -17.88 7.40 5.15
N VAL A 5 -18.21 7.44 3.86
CA VAL A 5 -17.45 6.72 2.81
C VAL A 5 -16.76 7.73 1.90
N ALA A 6 -15.45 7.56 1.70
CA ALA A 6 -14.71 8.26 0.65
C ALA A 6 -14.22 7.24 -0.37
N GLU A 7 -14.85 7.20 -1.54
CA GLU A 7 -14.55 6.24 -2.61
C GLU A 7 -14.91 6.84 -3.97
N ARG A 8 -13.98 6.73 -4.93
CA ARG A 8 -14.15 7.31 -6.26
C ARG A 8 -15.00 6.47 -7.21
N ASN A 9 -15.08 5.15 -6.98
CA ASN A 9 -15.82 4.24 -7.85
C ASN A 9 -17.29 4.20 -7.45
N PRO A 10 -18.22 4.70 -8.31
CA PRO A 10 -19.65 4.75 -7.98
C PRO A 10 -20.27 3.37 -7.72
N LEU A 11 -19.77 2.31 -8.38
CA LEU A 11 -20.28 0.95 -8.16
C LEU A 11 -19.91 0.44 -6.76
N VAL A 12 -18.68 0.72 -6.31
CA VAL A 12 -18.24 0.38 -4.96
C VAL A 12 -19.03 1.18 -3.92
N VAL A 13 -19.25 2.47 -4.17
CA VAL A 13 -20.09 3.32 -3.30
C VAL A 13 -21.51 2.75 -3.19
N SER A 14 -22.12 2.36 -4.33
CA SER A 14 -23.48 1.78 -4.33
C SER A 14 -23.53 0.47 -3.56
N ALA A 15 -22.56 -0.42 -3.76
CA ALA A 15 -22.47 -1.68 -3.05
C ALA A 15 -22.30 -1.47 -1.53
N LEU A 16 -21.35 -0.61 -1.12
CA LEU A 16 -21.14 -0.29 0.29
C LEU A 16 -22.38 0.36 0.93
N ARG A 17 -23.08 1.22 0.21
CA ARG A 17 -24.34 1.83 0.66
C ARG A 17 -25.37 0.76 0.93
N GLU A 18 -25.67 -0.08 -0.06
CA GLU A 18 -26.66 -1.15 0.06
C GLU A 18 -26.31 -2.08 1.22
N MET A 19 -25.03 -2.48 1.32
CA MET A 19 -24.57 -3.33 2.41
C MET A 19 -24.77 -2.69 3.77
N LEU A 20 -24.38 -1.41 3.95
CA LEU A 20 -24.49 -0.71 5.24
C LEU A 20 -25.96 -0.43 5.61
N GLU A 21 -26.81 -0.12 4.64
CA GLU A 21 -28.23 0.14 4.86
C GLU A 21 -29.02 -1.15 5.20
N CYS A 22 -28.62 -2.30 4.63
CA CYS A 22 -29.21 -3.60 4.97
C CYS A 22 -28.87 -4.06 6.39
N ASP A 23 -27.74 -3.59 6.95
CA ASP A 23 -27.33 -3.89 8.30
C ASP A 23 -27.77 -2.77 9.24
N GLY A 24 -28.84 -2.96 9.98
CA GLY A 24 -29.41 -1.94 10.86
C GLY A 24 -28.48 -1.38 11.97
N ARG A 25 -27.23 -1.88 12.04
CA ARG A 25 -26.19 -1.35 12.94
C ARG A 25 -25.55 -0.06 12.41
N PHE A 26 -25.66 0.21 11.10
CA PHE A 26 -24.97 1.30 10.43
C PHE A 26 -25.93 2.33 9.83
N GLU A 27 -25.49 3.57 9.81
CA GLU A 27 -26.13 4.70 9.14
C GLU A 27 -25.09 5.39 8.26
N LEU A 28 -25.25 5.31 6.94
CA LEU A 28 -24.37 6.02 6.00
C LEU A 28 -24.75 7.49 5.93
N LEU A 29 -23.96 8.35 6.58
CA LEU A 29 -24.20 9.81 6.60
C LEU A 29 -23.93 10.46 5.26
N SER A 30 -22.82 10.09 4.61
CA SER A 30 -22.41 10.68 3.35
C SER A 30 -21.42 9.79 2.61
N SER A 31 -21.37 9.97 1.29
CA SER A 31 -20.32 9.40 0.45
C SER A 31 -19.74 10.47 -0.47
N VAL A 32 -18.41 10.54 -0.58
CA VAL A 32 -17.69 11.53 -1.38
C VAL A 32 -16.59 10.85 -2.21
N PRO A 33 -16.32 11.30 -3.45
CA PRO A 33 -15.30 10.68 -4.31
C PRO A 33 -13.87 11.21 -4.07
N SER A 34 -13.72 12.28 -3.29
CA SER A 34 -12.51 13.10 -3.19
C SER A 34 -11.99 13.13 -1.77
N GLY A 35 -10.67 13.04 -1.59
CA GLY A 35 -10.04 13.15 -0.29
C GLY A 35 -10.17 14.56 0.32
N LYS A 36 -10.13 15.61 -0.51
CA LYS A 36 -10.38 16.98 -0.02
C LYS A 36 -11.79 17.14 0.54
N GLN A 37 -12.81 16.65 -0.20
CA GLN A 37 -14.19 16.68 0.27
C GLN A 37 -14.36 15.86 1.55
N PHE A 38 -13.69 14.71 1.66
CA PHE A 38 -13.69 13.92 2.88
C PHE A 38 -13.12 14.71 4.07
N LEU A 39 -11.95 15.33 3.90
CA LEU A 39 -11.28 16.09 4.96
C LEU A 39 -12.10 17.32 5.41
N GLU A 40 -12.79 17.99 4.48
CA GLU A 40 -13.72 19.09 4.81
C GLU A 40 -14.95 18.58 5.57
N LEU A 41 -15.52 17.47 5.11
CA LEU A 41 -16.67 16.86 5.77
C LEU A 41 -16.31 16.36 7.18
N ALA A 42 -15.16 15.70 7.31
CA ALA A 42 -14.67 15.17 8.57
C ALA A 42 -14.36 16.25 9.63
N ALA A 43 -13.97 17.44 9.20
CA ALA A 43 -13.74 18.55 10.11
C ALA A 43 -15.04 19.14 10.69
N ASN A 44 -16.18 18.96 10.01
CA ASN A 44 -17.45 19.62 10.34
C ASN A 44 -18.57 18.65 10.74
N THR A 45 -18.34 17.35 10.65
CA THR A 45 -19.38 16.33 10.89
C THR A 45 -18.89 15.32 11.93
N ARG A 46 -19.73 14.99 12.90
CA ARG A 46 -19.46 13.89 13.85
C ARG A 46 -19.92 12.57 13.27
N PHE A 47 -19.04 11.59 13.23
CA PHE A 47 -19.30 10.22 12.81
C PHE A 47 -18.47 9.25 13.66
N ASP A 48 -18.77 7.97 13.58
CA ASP A 48 -18.12 6.95 14.41
C ASP A 48 -16.94 6.30 13.71
N VAL A 49 -16.99 6.16 12.36
CA VAL A 49 -15.93 5.57 11.54
C VAL A 49 -16.00 6.07 10.11
N ALA A 50 -14.86 6.21 9.46
CA ALA A 50 -14.75 6.45 8.02
C ALA A 50 -14.24 5.20 7.30
N VAL A 51 -14.80 4.95 6.11
CA VAL A 51 -14.26 3.97 5.15
C VAL A 51 -13.67 4.75 3.98
N ILE A 52 -12.37 4.65 3.76
CA ILE A 52 -11.70 5.38 2.70
C ILE A 52 -11.07 4.42 1.68
N GLY A 53 -11.35 4.63 0.39
CA GLY A 53 -10.69 3.97 -0.70
C GLY A 53 -9.20 4.34 -0.75
N TRP A 54 -8.34 3.39 -1.10
CA TRP A 54 -6.91 3.67 -1.26
C TRP A 54 -6.61 4.66 -2.39
N LYS A 55 -7.43 4.69 -3.45
CA LYS A 55 -7.32 5.61 -4.58
C LYS A 55 -8.56 6.47 -4.68
N LEU A 56 -8.47 7.75 -4.38
CA LEU A 56 -9.55 8.72 -4.53
C LEU A 56 -9.40 9.53 -5.83
N ALA A 57 -10.32 10.44 -6.09
CA ALA A 57 -10.34 11.21 -7.33
C ALA A 57 -9.18 12.21 -7.44
N ASP A 58 -8.70 12.74 -6.32
CA ASP A 58 -7.75 13.85 -6.25
C ASP A 58 -6.46 13.51 -5.47
N MET A 59 -6.46 12.49 -4.64
CA MET A 59 -5.31 12.07 -3.84
C MET A 59 -5.38 10.59 -3.46
N ASP A 60 -4.30 10.05 -2.94
CA ASP A 60 -4.25 8.69 -2.42
C ASP A 60 -4.72 8.63 -0.95
N GLY A 61 -5.13 7.44 -0.49
CA GLY A 61 -5.49 7.21 0.91
C GLY A 61 -4.35 7.53 1.89
N ALA A 62 -3.09 7.37 1.45
CA ALA A 62 -1.93 7.79 2.24
C ALA A 62 -1.92 9.30 2.51
N ASP A 63 -2.23 10.12 1.49
CA ASP A 63 -2.27 11.57 1.62
C ASP A 63 -3.40 11.99 2.56
N VAL A 64 -4.55 11.33 2.48
CA VAL A 64 -5.68 11.56 3.41
C VAL A 64 -5.28 11.25 4.84
N LEU A 65 -4.67 10.08 5.09
CA LEU A 65 -4.23 9.68 6.43
C LEU A 65 -3.17 10.64 7.00
N ALA A 66 -2.22 11.07 6.16
CA ALA A 66 -1.21 12.05 6.54
C ALA A 66 -1.85 13.41 6.92
N GLU A 67 -2.83 13.88 6.14
CA GLU A 67 -3.57 15.10 6.45
C GLU A 67 -4.40 15.00 7.73
N VAL A 68 -5.01 13.85 8.01
CA VAL A 68 -5.71 13.59 9.27
C VAL A 68 -4.76 13.71 10.46
N GLN A 69 -3.55 13.14 10.36
CA GLN A 69 -2.51 13.28 11.39
C GLN A 69 -2.04 14.74 11.54
N ASN A 70 -1.72 15.40 10.42
CA ASN A 70 -1.24 16.79 10.41
C ASN A 70 -2.25 17.75 11.06
N ARG A 71 -3.54 17.55 10.78
CA ARG A 71 -4.64 18.33 11.37
C ARG A 71 -5.03 17.88 12.77
N LYS A 72 -4.41 16.81 13.28
CA LYS A 72 -4.71 16.21 14.59
C LYS A 72 -6.20 15.87 14.76
N LEU A 73 -6.83 15.37 13.69
CA LEU A 73 -8.21 14.94 13.74
C LEU A 73 -8.28 13.56 14.42
N ASP A 74 -9.09 13.47 15.47
CA ASP A 74 -9.33 12.18 16.13
C ASP A 74 -10.42 11.40 15.38
N LEU A 75 -10.00 10.69 14.35
CA LEU A 75 -10.85 9.92 13.45
C LEU A 75 -10.51 8.44 13.48
N ARG A 76 -11.53 7.60 13.40
CA ARG A 76 -11.39 6.17 13.19
C ARG A 76 -11.55 5.86 11.72
N ILE A 77 -10.52 5.27 11.13
CA ILE A 77 -10.46 5.08 9.68
C ILE A 77 -10.17 3.62 9.34
N THR A 78 -11.03 3.07 8.50
CA THR A 78 -10.82 1.79 7.81
C THR A 78 -10.45 2.09 6.35
N VAL A 79 -9.32 1.58 5.89
CA VAL A 79 -8.91 1.66 4.49
C VAL A 79 -9.50 0.49 3.72
N PHE A 80 -10.03 0.77 2.53
CA PHE A 80 -10.66 -0.18 1.63
C PHE A 80 -9.87 -0.21 0.32
N SER A 81 -9.23 -1.33 0.01
CA SER A 81 -8.30 -1.44 -1.12
C SER A 81 -8.58 -2.66 -2.00
N ASN A 82 -8.38 -2.51 -3.30
CA ASN A 82 -8.35 -3.61 -4.26
C ASN A 82 -6.94 -4.17 -4.48
N ASP A 83 -5.93 -3.62 -3.81
CA ASP A 83 -4.53 -3.99 -3.96
C ASP A 83 -4.09 -4.84 -2.77
N HIS A 84 -3.52 -6.02 -3.05
CA HIS A 84 -2.96 -6.93 -2.06
C HIS A 84 -1.50 -6.60 -1.70
N ASP A 85 -0.99 -5.43 -2.09
CA ASP A 85 0.37 -5.00 -1.76
C ASP A 85 0.50 -4.78 -0.24
N ILE A 86 1.28 -5.63 0.39
CA ILE A 86 1.62 -5.54 1.82
C ILE A 86 2.27 -4.18 2.16
N GLY A 87 2.95 -3.56 1.19
CA GLY A 87 3.51 -2.21 1.35
C GLY A 87 2.44 -1.16 1.62
N ILE A 88 1.30 -1.25 0.92
CA ILE A 88 0.13 -0.37 1.14
C ILE A 88 -0.41 -0.57 2.56
N LEU A 89 -0.64 -1.81 2.95
CA LEU A 89 -1.14 -2.12 4.29
C LEU A 89 -0.22 -1.58 5.40
N LYS A 90 1.11 -1.79 5.27
CA LYS A 90 2.10 -1.23 6.20
C LYS A 90 2.05 0.30 6.26
N GLN A 91 1.92 0.93 5.11
CA GLN A 91 1.82 2.39 5.02
C GLN A 91 0.55 2.88 5.72
N CYS A 92 -0.60 2.23 5.50
CA CYS A 92 -1.85 2.54 6.18
C CYS A 92 -1.72 2.47 7.69
N VAL A 93 -1.16 1.37 8.22
CA VAL A 93 -0.96 1.18 9.66
C VAL A 93 -0.01 2.24 10.24
N ARG A 94 1.09 2.52 9.56
CA ARG A 94 2.05 3.56 9.98
C ARG A 94 1.43 4.95 10.03
N LEU A 95 0.51 5.24 9.11
CA LEU A 95 -0.23 6.49 9.03
C LEU A 95 -1.50 6.50 9.90
N GLY A 96 -1.67 5.51 10.79
CA GLY A 96 -2.69 5.52 11.82
C GLY A 96 -4.06 4.99 11.39
N ALA A 97 -4.19 4.27 10.27
CA ALA A 97 -5.40 3.53 9.97
C ALA A 97 -5.62 2.43 11.01
N GLN A 98 -6.83 2.32 11.54
CA GLN A 98 -7.18 1.31 12.53
C GLN A 98 -7.80 0.06 11.88
N GLY A 99 -8.36 0.18 10.66
CA GLY A 99 -8.91 -0.92 9.89
C GLY A 99 -8.35 -1.01 8.48
N TYR A 100 -8.33 -2.21 7.95
CA TYR A 100 -8.00 -2.46 6.55
C TYR A 100 -8.81 -3.64 6.03
N CYS A 101 -9.49 -3.45 4.91
CA CYS A 101 -10.25 -4.47 4.20
C CYS A 101 -9.84 -4.51 2.73
N PHE A 102 -9.91 -5.69 2.13
CA PHE A 102 -9.85 -5.83 0.68
C PHE A 102 -11.25 -5.73 0.07
N GLN A 103 -11.33 -5.20 -1.14
CA GLN A 103 -12.61 -5.09 -1.88
C GLN A 103 -13.22 -6.45 -2.22
N PHE A 104 -12.44 -7.52 -2.13
CA PHE A 104 -12.86 -8.89 -2.41
C PHE A 104 -13.06 -9.73 -1.15
N ASP A 105 -12.94 -9.12 0.03
CA ASP A 105 -13.28 -9.79 1.27
C ASP A 105 -14.78 -10.11 1.33
N ASP A 106 -15.12 -11.16 2.06
CA ASP A 106 -16.52 -11.45 2.35
C ASP A 106 -17.17 -10.24 3.04
N PRO A 107 -18.41 -9.87 2.67
CA PRO A 107 -19.13 -8.77 3.30
C PRO A 107 -19.12 -8.81 4.83
N SER A 108 -19.20 -10.00 5.43
CA SER A 108 -19.15 -10.16 6.88
C SER A 108 -17.84 -9.67 7.49
N ILE A 109 -16.70 -9.91 6.81
CA ILE A 109 -15.39 -9.44 7.24
C ILE A 109 -15.32 -7.91 7.19
N ILE A 110 -15.85 -7.31 6.13
CA ILE A 110 -15.90 -5.86 5.97
C ILE A 110 -16.72 -5.22 7.11
N PHE A 111 -17.91 -5.76 7.38
CA PHE A 111 -18.78 -5.27 8.47
C PHE A 111 -18.13 -5.40 9.84
N GLU A 112 -17.58 -6.57 10.15
CA GLU A 112 -16.93 -6.78 11.46
C GLU A 112 -15.69 -5.91 11.63
N THR A 113 -14.96 -5.62 10.54
CA THR A 113 -13.83 -4.69 10.57
C THR A 113 -14.30 -3.27 10.86
N ILE A 114 -15.31 -2.77 10.14
CA ILE A 114 -15.87 -1.43 10.36
C ILE A 114 -16.41 -1.31 11.80
N LEU A 115 -17.11 -2.34 12.28
CA LEU A 115 -17.66 -2.40 13.63
C LEU A 115 -16.56 -2.38 14.70
N ALA A 116 -15.53 -3.18 14.53
CA ALA A 116 -14.38 -3.23 15.44
C ALA A 116 -13.68 -1.88 15.54
N VAL A 117 -13.45 -1.23 14.40
CA VAL A 117 -12.82 0.09 14.34
C VAL A 117 -13.71 1.16 14.96
N ALA A 118 -15.02 1.13 14.70
CA ALA A 118 -15.99 2.05 15.32
C ALA A 118 -16.00 1.93 16.85
N HIS A 119 -15.70 0.75 17.39
CA HIS A 119 -15.51 0.51 18.83
C HIS A 119 -14.10 0.82 19.35
N GLY A 120 -13.23 1.41 18.54
CA GLY A 120 -11.88 1.78 18.93
C GLY A 120 -10.88 0.62 18.94
N ARG A 121 -11.17 -0.47 18.22
CA ARG A 121 -10.25 -1.60 18.06
C ARG A 121 -9.44 -1.45 16.77
N ILE A 122 -8.29 -2.11 16.72
CA ILE A 122 -7.51 -2.25 15.49
C ILE A 122 -7.91 -3.57 14.83
N CYS A 123 -8.30 -3.51 13.57
CA CYS A 123 -8.68 -4.68 12.78
C CYS A 123 -7.98 -4.62 11.42
N ILE A 124 -6.89 -5.35 11.30
CA ILE A 124 -6.09 -5.47 10.09
C ILE A 124 -5.90 -6.94 9.73
N PRO A 125 -5.78 -7.29 8.44
CA PRO A 125 -5.48 -8.65 8.04
C PRO A 125 -4.20 -9.17 8.70
N TYR A 126 -4.19 -10.46 9.04
CA TYR A 126 -2.99 -11.10 9.55
C TYR A 126 -1.89 -11.03 8.49
N ILE A 127 -0.76 -10.47 8.87
CA ILE A 127 0.44 -10.44 8.04
C ILE A 127 1.47 -11.34 8.69
N ASP A 128 1.96 -12.32 7.95
CA ASP A 128 3.16 -13.03 8.35
C ASP A 128 4.35 -12.06 8.30
N ILE A 129 4.78 -11.60 9.48
CA ILE A 129 5.87 -10.64 9.63
C ILE A 129 7.15 -11.16 8.98
N ASN A 130 7.34 -12.47 8.90
CA ASN A 130 8.49 -13.09 8.25
C ASN A 130 8.43 -12.94 6.72
N LYS A 131 7.23 -12.89 6.14
CA LYS A 131 7.00 -12.58 4.71
C LYS A 131 6.93 -11.07 4.43
N VAL A 132 6.84 -10.26 5.45
CA VAL A 132 6.73 -8.80 5.36
C VAL A 132 7.99 -8.15 4.77
N ASN A 133 9.13 -8.82 4.82
CA ASN A 133 10.38 -8.41 4.19
C ASN A 133 10.65 -9.09 2.84
N ASP A 134 9.74 -9.93 2.35
CA ASP A 134 9.88 -10.60 1.06
C ASP A 134 9.49 -9.68 -0.11
N THR A 135 10.22 -8.57 -0.22
CA THR A 135 10.37 -8.00 -1.55
C THR A 135 11.32 -8.94 -2.33
N PRO A 136 11.18 -9.09 -3.64
CA PRO A 136 12.16 -9.83 -4.44
C PRO A 136 13.60 -9.40 -4.15
N LEU A 137 13.82 -8.13 -3.78
CA LEU A 137 15.14 -7.62 -3.41
C LEU A 137 15.60 -8.06 -2.01
N SER A 138 14.71 -8.47 -1.12
CA SER A 138 15.10 -8.94 0.22
C SER A 138 15.80 -10.29 0.18
N GLN A 139 15.53 -11.08 -0.85
CA GLN A 139 16.18 -12.39 -1.09
C GLN A 139 17.60 -12.24 -1.64
N LEU A 140 17.99 -11.04 -2.03
CA LEU A 140 19.32 -10.77 -2.54
C LEU A 140 20.34 -10.59 -1.42
N THR A 141 21.50 -11.23 -1.58
CA THR A 141 22.68 -10.94 -0.77
C THR A 141 23.16 -9.49 -1.00
N VAL A 142 23.98 -8.98 -0.09
CA VAL A 142 24.58 -7.63 -0.22
C VAL A 142 25.28 -7.48 -1.59
N ARG A 143 26.06 -8.48 -2.02
CA ARG A 143 26.76 -8.46 -3.31
C ARG A 143 25.83 -8.47 -4.51
N GLU A 144 24.72 -9.22 -4.44
CA GLU A 144 23.71 -9.24 -5.51
C GLU A 144 22.97 -7.89 -5.60
N ARG A 145 22.70 -7.23 -4.46
CA ARG A 145 22.13 -5.88 -4.46
C ARG A 145 23.07 -4.84 -5.05
N GLU A 146 24.35 -4.91 -4.71
CA GLU A 146 25.39 -4.05 -5.31
C GLU A 146 25.47 -4.27 -6.82
N LEU A 147 25.44 -5.53 -7.26
CA LEU A 147 25.44 -5.87 -8.68
C LEU A 147 24.20 -5.30 -9.39
N LEU A 148 23.03 -5.42 -8.78
CA LEU A 148 21.78 -4.87 -9.32
C LEU A 148 21.80 -3.33 -9.37
N ALA A 149 22.41 -2.67 -8.40
CA ALA A 149 22.59 -1.23 -8.39
C ALA A 149 23.44 -0.75 -9.57
N VAL A 150 24.63 -1.35 -9.79
CA VAL A 150 25.50 -0.97 -10.94
C VAL A 150 24.87 -1.32 -12.28
N LEU A 151 24.02 -2.36 -12.35
CA LEU A 151 23.20 -2.64 -13.52
C LEU A 151 22.19 -1.53 -13.80
N SER A 152 21.57 -0.98 -12.77
CA SER A 152 20.61 0.12 -12.90
C SER A 152 21.27 1.42 -13.33
N ASP A 153 22.56 1.60 -13.01
CA ASP A 153 23.39 2.71 -13.46
C ASP A 153 23.88 2.55 -14.91
N GLY A 154 23.49 1.48 -15.61
CA GLY A 154 23.77 1.25 -17.02
C GLY A 154 25.10 0.55 -17.33
N TRP A 155 25.82 0.02 -16.33
CA TRP A 155 27.11 -0.62 -16.53
C TRP A 155 27.01 -1.90 -17.35
N THR A 156 27.95 -2.08 -18.33
CA THR A 156 28.07 -3.32 -19.10
C THR A 156 28.74 -4.42 -18.29
N ASN A 157 28.57 -5.68 -18.69
CA ASN A 157 29.21 -6.81 -18.02
C ASN A 157 30.75 -6.68 -18.04
N LEU A 158 31.31 -6.13 -19.11
CA LEU A 158 32.74 -5.88 -19.23
C LEU A 158 33.21 -4.82 -18.20
N GLN A 159 32.46 -3.74 -18.02
CA GLN A 159 32.80 -2.70 -17.04
C GLN A 159 32.72 -3.25 -15.61
N ILE A 160 31.71 -4.07 -15.31
CA ILE A 160 31.57 -4.75 -14.02
C ILE A 160 32.76 -5.70 -13.80
N ALA A 161 33.11 -6.54 -14.80
CA ALA A 161 34.20 -7.48 -14.74
C ALA A 161 35.55 -6.77 -14.45
N THR A 162 35.82 -5.71 -15.18
CA THR A 162 37.07 -4.91 -15.02
C THR A 162 37.15 -4.31 -13.62
N ARG A 163 36.06 -3.75 -13.11
CA ARG A 163 36.02 -3.09 -11.79
C ARG A 163 36.09 -4.07 -10.61
N THR A 164 35.53 -5.26 -10.79
CA THR A 164 35.46 -6.29 -9.72
C THR A 164 36.63 -7.28 -9.77
N GLY A 165 37.45 -7.24 -10.81
CA GLY A 165 38.60 -8.13 -10.97
C GLY A 165 38.26 -9.59 -11.30
N ILE A 166 37.00 -9.85 -11.78
CA ILE A 166 36.56 -11.18 -12.19
C ILE A 166 36.33 -11.26 -13.71
N SER A 167 36.19 -12.47 -14.24
CA SER A 167 35.91 -12.64 -15.66
C SER A 167 34.47 -12.21 -16.02
N GLU A 168 34.30 -11.77 -17.30
CA GLU A 168 32.95 -11.45 -17.80
C GLU A 168 31.98 -12.65 -17.72
N ASN A 169 32.51 -13.87 -17.89
CA ASN A 169 31.70 -15.09 -17.73
C ASN A 169 31.23 -15.29 -16.27
N THR A 170 32.08 -14.94 -15.32
CA THR A 170 31.70 -14.96 -13.89
C THR A 170 30.60 -13.92 -13.59
N VAL A 171 30.70 -12.74 -14.20
CA VAL A 171 29.62 -11.72 -14.10
C VAL A 171 28.32 -12.25 -14.69
N LYS A 172 28.34 -12.86 -15.89
CA LYS A 172 27.16 -13.47 -16.51
C LYS A 172 26.52 -14.56 -15.63
N TYR A 173 27.34 -15.37 -14.98
CA TYR A 173 26.87 -16.38 -14.04
C TYR A 173 26.15 -15.76 -12.83
N HIS A 174 26.74 -14.71 -12.21
CA HIS A 174 26.09 -14.03 -11.11
C HIS A 174 24.80 -13.33 -11.53
N LEU A 175 24.77 -12.75 -12.74
CA LEU A 175 23.56 -12.12 -13.28
C LEU A 175 22.44 -13.13 -13.54
N LYS A 176 22.78 -14.33 -14.05
CA LYS A 176 21.80 -15.39 -14.22
C LYS A 176 21.17 -15.76 -12.89
N ASN A 177 21.98 -16.03 -11.86
CA ASN A 177 21.49 -16.37 -10.52
C ASN A 177 20.63 -15.26 -9.91
N LEU A 178 21.01 -13.98 -10.15
CA LEU A 178 20.25 -12.83 -9.72
C LEU A 178 18.88 -12.76 -10.41
N TYR A 179 18.82 -13.01 -11.72
CA TYR A 179 17.56 -13.01 -12.47
C TYR A 179 16.66 -14.17 -12.04
N ASP A 180 17.22 -15.35 -11.79
CA ASP A 180 16.49 -16.51 -11.29
C ASP A 180 15.88 -16.21 -9.90
N LYS A 181 16.65 -15.58 -8.99
CA LYS A 181 16.14 -15.17 -7.66
C LYS A 181 15.05 -14.11 -7.70
N LEU A 182 15.14 -13.19 -8.65
CA LEU A 182 14.15 -12.12 -8.82
C LEU A 182 12.93 -12.55 -9.65
N ASP A 183 12.93 -13.78 -10.15
CA ASP A 183 11.93 -14.29 -11.10
C ASP A 183 11.74 -13.37 -12.32
N VAL A 184 12.86 -12.89 -12.89
CA VAL A 184 12.87 -12.02 -14.07
C VAL A 184 13.65 -12.64 -15.22
N ARG A 185 13.20 -12.40 -16.46
CA ARG A 185 13.75 -13.04 -17.65
C ARG A 185 14.96 -12.31 -18.26
N ASN A 186 15.18 -11.06 -17.91
CA ASN A 186 16.22 -10.24 -18.54
C ASN A 186 16.62 -9.03 -17.68
N ARG A 187 17.72 -8.39 -18.11
CA ARG A 187 18.27 -7.19 -17.49
C ARG A 187 17.25 -6.06 -17.34
N ALA A 188 16.45 -5.79 -18.40
CA ALA A 188 15.51 -4.68 -18.38
C ALA A 188 14.43 -4.86 -17.30
N MET A 189 13.94 -6.08 -17.12
CA MET A 189 12.99 -6.42 -16.07
C MET A 189 13.60 -6.29 -14.67
N ALA A 190 14.86 -6.73 -14.48
CA ALA A 190 15.56 -6.60 -13.21
C ALA A 190 15.76 -5.13 -12.81
N VAL A 191 16.19 -4.30 -13.77
CA VAL A 191 16.38 -2.85 -13.57
C VAL A 191 15.05 -2.15 -13.29
N ALA A 192 13.99 -2.50 -14.01
CA ALA A 192 12.66 -1.93 -13.79
C ALA A 192 12.12 -2.27 -12.39
N LEU A 193 12.30 -3.52 -11.93
CA LEU A 193 11.92 -3.96 -10.60
C LEU A 193 12.68 -3.18 -9.53
N TYR A 194 13.99 -3.03 -9.66
CA TYR A 194 14.83 -2.24 -8.75
C TYR A 194 14.42 -0.77 -8.70
N ALA A 195 14.17 -0.15 -9.86
CA ALA A 195 13.75 1.25 -9.96
C ALA A 195 12.38 1.48 -9.28
N ASN A 196 11.45 0.55 -9.43
CA ASN A 196 10.14 0.62 -8.80
C ASN A 196 10.24 0.53 -7.27
N GLU A 197 11.08 -0.37 -6.75
CA GLU A 197 11.28 -0.47 -5.30
C GLU A 197 12.01 0.76 -4.73
N LYS A 198 13.02 1.28 -5.44
CA LYS A 198 13.71 2.51 -5.03
C LYS A 198 12.75 3.71 -4.98
N ARG A 199 11.78 3.80 -5.91
CA ARG A 199 10.71 4.81 -5.88
C ARG A 199 9.73 4.60 -4.71
N ARG A 200 9.46 3.36 -4.35
CA ARG A 200 8.63 3.03 -3.17
C ARG A 200 9.35 3.38 -1.87
N GLY A 201 10.68 3.17 -1.80
CA GLY A 201 11.51 3.48 -0.63
C GLY A 201 11.89 4.98 -0.50
N SER A 202 11.93 5.75 -1.60
CA SER A 202 12.30 7.16 -1.59
C SER A 202 11.12 8.14 -1.43
N LYS A 203 9.89 7.67 -1.40
CA LYS A 203 8.75 8.42 -0.87
C LYS A 203 8.76 8.34 0.67
N SER A 204 9.90 8.70 1.27
CA SER A 204 9.98 9.02 2.69
C SER A 204 9.31 10.37 2.92
N PRO A 205 8.47 10.53 3.96
CA PRO A 205 7.70 11.75 4.21
C PRO A 205 8.52 12.91 4.79
N PHE A 206 9.86 12.93 4.55
CA PHE A 206 10.74 14.01 4.97
C PHE A 206 11.62 14.42 3.78
N GLY A 207 11.07 15.24 2.90
CA GLY A 207 11.73 16.00 1.84
C GLY A 207 10.87 17.15 1.43
#